data_f6cd673bb9fa92f5d564733cea94a0c3
#
_entry.id   f6cd673bb9fa92f5d564733cea94a0c3
#
_cell.length_a   1.000
_cell.length_b   1.000
_cell.length_c   1.000
_cell.angle_alpha   90.00
_cell.angle_beta   90.00
_cell.angle_gamma   90.00
#
_symmetry.space_group_name_H-M   'P 1'
#
loop_
_entity.id
_entity.type
_entity.pdbx_description
1 polymer ?
#
loop_
_entity_poly.entity_id
_entity_poly.type
_entity_poly.pdbx_seq_one_letter_code
_entity_poly.pdbx_strand_id
1 'polypeptide(L)'
;MKFGLVSIGSHTGYWLKHEIEKQSEKILLIEPVKHNLDELKENTKNINSITIEECAITDSDQTKPFYYVKHSSISKLKKHWASGIGSFSKKHILDHKSKNFQIEESDIETVEINCLSFKSLVEKYNIHSIDKLIIDVEGAEYKILKSIDYSSIKIDQIIFEKKHFDNTFFEGPKLKEIKNLLLSFNCKIENLDKENILATKNYL
;
A
#
# COMPACT_ATOMS: atom_id res chain seq x y z
N MET A 1 -18.28 7.03 7.13
CA MET A 1 -18.21 7.78 5.85
C MET A 1 -17.96 6.80 4.70
N LYS A 2 -18.37 7.15 3.48
CA LYS A 2 -18.00 6.43 2.26
C LYS A 2 -16.72 7.03 1.67
N PHE A 3 -15.79 6.20 1.22
CA PHE A 3 -14.62 6.58 0.45
C PHE A 3 -14.66 5.92 -0.93
N GLY A 4 -14.44 6.68 -1.99
CA GLY A 4 -14.32 6.15 -3.34
C GLY A 4 -12.98 5.46 -3.57
N LEU A 5 -11.92 5.98 -2.93
CA LEU A 5 -10.58 5.39 -2.98
C LEU A 5 -9.91 5.48 -1.62
N VAL A 6 -9.35 4.37 -1.18
CA VAL A 6 -8.36 4.31 -0.09
C VAL A 6 -7.10 3.65 -0.66
N SER A 7 -5.96 4.34 -0.61
CA SER A 7 -4.68 3.81 -1.07
C SER A 7 -3.68 3.74 0.08
N ILE A 8 -3.17 2.56 0.34
CA ILE A 8 -2.15 2.28 1.34
C ILE A 8 -0.82 2.04 0.60
N GLY A 9 0.17 2.93 0.83
CA GLY A 9 1.38 3.04 0.04
C GLY A 9 1.16 3.91 -1.20
N SER A 10 0.73 5.17 -0.97
CA SER A 10 0.36 6.06 -2.07
C SER A 10 1.56 6.65 -2.82
N HIS A 11 2.77 6.53 -2.26
CA HIS A 11 4.00 7.12 -2.81
C HIS A 11 3.79 8.61 -3.09
N THR A 12 4.19 9.09 -4.26
CA THR A 12 3.98 10.49 -4.71
C THR A 12 2.59 10.75 -5.30
N GLY A 13 1.70 9.75 -5.36
CA GLY A 13 0.37 9.83 -5.95
C GLY A 13 0.34 9.85 -7.48
N TYR A 14 1.50 9.93 -8.14
CA TYR A 14 1.56 10.07 -9.60
C TYR A 14 0.91 8.88 -10.34
N TRP A 15 1.19 7.67 -9.88
CA TRP A 15 0.62 6.45 -10.46
C TRP A 15 -0.88 6.28 -10.17
N LEU A 16 -1.39 6.96 -9.12
CA LEU A 16 -2.81 6.97 -8.76
C LEU A 16 -3.64 8.01 -9.53
N LYS A 17 -3.01 8.88 -10.33
CA LYS A 17 -3.68 10.00 -10.98
C LYS A 17 -4.97 9.59 -11.68
N HIS A 18 -4.93 8.53 -12.49
CA HIS A 18 -6.10 8.05 -13.22
C HIS A 18 -7.21 7.53 -12.30
N GLU A 19 -6.85 6.89 -11.17
CA GLU A 19 -7.81 6.42 -10.19
C GLU A 19 -8.43 7.60 -9.42
N ILE A 20 -7.62 8.60 -9.08
CA ILE A 20 -8.06 9.83 -8.40
C ILE A 20 -9.04 10.62 -9.28
N GLU A 21 -8.71 10.82 -10.56
CA GLU A 21 -9.54 11.59 -11.51
C GLU A 21 -10.93 10.97 -11.75
N LYS A 22 -11.09 9.68 -11.54
CA LYS A 22 -12.38 8.99 -11.67
C LYS A 22 -13.28 9.11 -10.45
N GLN A 23 -12.75 9.59 -9.31
CA GLN A 23 -13.48 9.59 -8.06
C GLN A 23 -14.33 10.85 -7.90
N SER A 24 -15.60 10.66 -7.55
CA SER A 24 -16.51 11.72 -7.08
C SER A 24 -16.65 11.74 -5.56
N GLU A 25 -16.24 10.68 -4.90
CA GLU A 25 -16.30 10.49 -3.44
C GLU A 25 -14.98 10.91 -2.76
N LYS A 26 -14.93 10.83 -1.45
CA LYS A 26 -13.72 11.11 -0.66
C LYS A 26 -12.60 10.11 -1.00
N ILE A 27 -11.38 10.60 -0.93
CA ILE A 27 -10.17 9.84 -1.18
C ILE A 27 -9.29 9.90 0.08
N LEU A 28 -8.75 8.76 0.51
CA LEU A 28 -7.78 8.67 1.59
C LEU A 28 -6.49 8.06 1.05
N LEU A 29 -5.40 8.82 1.11
CA LEU A 29 -4.07 8.43 0.67
C LEU A 29 -3.15 8.28 1.89
N ILE A 30 -2.47 7.14 2.01
CA ILE A 30 -1.60 6.84 3.14
C ILE A 30 -0.18 6.62 2.64
N GLU A 31 0.77 7.39 3.20
CA GLU A 31 2.18 7.32 2.84
C GLU A 31 3.06 7.65 4.06
N PRO A 32 3.98 6.76 4.47
CA PRO A 32 4.85 7.00 5.63
C PRO A 32 6.14 7.77 5.32
N VAL A 33 6.63 7.74 4.08
CA VAL A 33 7.95 8.28 3.72
C VAL A 33 7.87 9.77 3.47
N LYS A 34 8.59 10.56 4.26
CA LYS A 34 8.48 12.02 4.29
C LYS A 34 8.64 12.69 2.92
N HIS A 35 9.65 12.34 2.14
CA HIS A 35 9.88 12.99 0.84
C HIS A 35 8.80 12.62 -0.20
N ASN A 36 8.29 11.38 -0.16
CA ASN A 36 7.16 10.96 -0.99
C ASN A 36 5.88 11.70 -0.58
N LEU A 37 5.68 11.84 0.74
CA LEU A 37 4.52 12.56 1.31
C LEU A 37 4.51 14.04 0.90
N ASP A 38 5.66 14.70 0.89
CA ASP A 38 5.75 16.10 0.49
C ASP A 38 5.40 16.28 -1.01
N GLU A 39 5.88 15.36 -1.85
CA GLU A 39 5.54 15.34 -3.27
C GLU A 39 4.07 14.93 -3.50
N LEU A 40 3.54 13.98 -2.72
CA LEU A 40 2.12 13.60 -2.75
C LEU A 40 1.21 14.80 -2.44
N LYS A 41 1.53 15.58 -1.41
CA LYS A 41 0.79 16.79 -1.04
C LYS A 41 0.82 17.82 -2.17
N GLU A 42 1.97 18.02 -2.82
CA GLU A 42 2.08 18.94 -3.94
C GLU A 42 1.29 18.46 -5.16
N ASN A 43 1.37 17.19 -5.50
CA ASN A 43 0.66 16.61 -6.65
C ASN A 43 -0.87 16.62 -6.50
N THR A 44 -1.36 16.67 -5.26
CA THR A 44 -2.80 16.57 -4.95
C THR A 44 -3.41 17.85 -4.38
N LYS A 45 -2.64 18.94 -4.24
CA LYS A 45 -3.04 20.19 -3.55
C LYS A 45 -4.32 20.84 -4.06
N ASN A 46 -4.68 20.60 -5.32
CA ASN A 46 -5.87 21.20 -5.95
C ASN A 46 -7.10 20.29 -5.89
N ILE A 47 -7.04 19.17 -5.17
CA ILE A 47 -8.13 18.18 -5.12
C ILE A 47 -8.70 18.15 -3.69
N ASN A 48 -9.79 18.86 -3.47
CA ASN A 48 -10.39 19.07 -2.14
C ASN A 48 -10.95 17.78 -1.48
N SER A 49 -11.22 16.73 -2.27
CA SER A 49 -11.75 15.45 -1.75
C SER A 49 -10.70 14.54 -1.14
N ILE A 50 -9.41 14.92 -1.20
CA ILE A 50 -8.29 14.10 -0.72
C ILE A 50 -7.96 14.42 0.74
N THR A 51 -7.84 13.37 1.52
CA THR A 51 -7.22 13.39 2.85
C THR A 51 -5.93 12.56 2.78
N ILE A 52 -4.85 13.06 3.36
CA ILE A 52 -3.57 12.37 3.41
C ILE A 52 -3.26 12.00 4.86
N GLU A 53 -2.91 10.73 5.09
CA GLU A 53 -2.49 10.20 6.39
C GLU A 53 -1.01 9.84 6.35
N GLU A 54 -0.23 10.43 7.26
CA GLU A 54 1.21 10.21 7.43
C GLU A 54 1.46 9.07 8.41
N CYS A 55 1.30 7.84 7.95
CA CYS A 55 1.58 6.64 8.74
C CYS A 55 1.81 5.43 7.83
N ALA A 56 2.25 4.32 8.39
CA ALA A 56 2.15 3.02 7.76
C ALA A 56 0.93 2.27 8.27
N ILE A 57 0.35 1.38 7.44
CA ILE A 57 -0.69 0.46 7.88
C ILE A 57 -0.07 -0.91 8.12
N THR A 58 -0.40 -1.50 9.27
CA THR A 58 0.06 -2.84 9.68
C THR A 58 -1.09 -3.62 10.32
N ASP A 59 -0.75 -4.73 10.99
CA ASP A 59 -1.70 -5.54 11.75
C ASP A 59 -2.01 -4.99 13.16
N SER A 60 -1.30 -3.96 13.62
CA SER A 60 -1.45 -3.38 14.97
C SER A 60 -0.94 -1.94 15.05
N ASP A 61 -1.49 -1.18 16.02
CA ASP A 61 -1.04 0.17 16.31
C ASP A 61 0.27 0.13 17.10
N GLN A 62 1.30 0.77 16.59
CA GLN A 62 2.63 0.80 17.22
C GLN A 62 3.54 1.81 16.56
N THR A 63 4.68 2.10 17.17
CA THR A 63 5.80 2.78 16.52
C THR A 63 6.87 1.76 16.21
N LYS A 64 7.42 1.81 14.99
CA LYS A 64 8.41 0.84 14.52
C LYS A 64 9.49 1.48 13.68
N PRO A 65 10.72 0.92 13.71
CA PRO A 65 11.73 1.23 12.71
C PRO A 65 11.22 0.90 11.31
N PHE A 66 11.37 1.85 10.40
CA PHE A 66 11.04 1.73 9.00
C PHE A 66 12.25 2.16 8.17
N TYR A 67 12.49 1.46 7.09
CA TYR A 67 13.64 1.63 6.22
C TYR A 67 13.18 2.09 4.86
N TYR A 68 13.89 3.03 4.26
CA TYR A 68 13.63 3.48 2.89
C TYR A 68 14.91 4.02 2.24
N VAL A 69 14.91 4.14 0.92
CA VAL A 69 16.03 4.73 0.20
C VAL A 69 16.08 6.24 0.42
N LYS A 70 17.24 6.76 0.86
CA LYS A 70 17.46 8.19 1.05
C LYS A 70 17.14 8.97 -0.20
N HIS A 71 16.46 10.10 -0.06
CA HIS A 71 16.15 10.97 -1.18
C HIS A 71 17.42 11.36 -1.99
N SER A 72 18.54 11.66 -1.30
CA SER A 72 19.81 11.98 -1.92
C SER A 72 20.43 10.83 -2.73
N SER A 73 20.07 9.58 -2.43
CA SER A 73 20.58 8.39 -3.15
C SER A 73 19.76 8.05 -4.40
N ILE A 74 18.53 8.51 -4.53
CA ILE A 74 17.63 8.17 -5.64
C ILE A 74 18.25 8.56 -6.98
N SER A 75 18.80 9.77 -7.10
CA SER A 75 19.48 10.26 -8.31
C SER A 75 20.72 9.44 -8.65
N LYS A 76 21.53 9.05 -7.63
CA LYS A 76 22.71 8.18 -7.76
C LYS A 76 22.32 6.81 -8.30
N LEU A 77 21.23 6.24 -7.80
CA LEU A 77 20.75 4.91 -8.19
C LEU A 77 20.15 4.88 -9.61
N LYS A 78 19.81 6.03 -10.19
CA LYS A 78 19.24 6.16 -11.55
C LYS A 78 18.01 5.27 -11.78
N LYS A 79 17.23 5.02 -10.73
CA LYS A 79 16.00 4.22 -10.76
C LYS A 79 14.87 4.99 -10.10
N HIS A 80 13.94 5.48 -10.90
CA HIS A 80 12.80 6.26 -10.41
C HIS A 80 11.95 5.51 -9.38
N TRP A 81 11.85 4.19 -9.49
CA TRP A 81 11.12 3.35 -8.55
C TRP A 81 11.83 3.17 -7.19
N ALA A 82 13.13 3.53 -7.08
CA ALA A 82 13.85 3.39 -5.81
C ALA A 82 13.25 4.23 -4.67
N SER A 83 12.57 5.33 -4.98
CA SER A 83 11.84 6.13 -3.98
C SER A 83 10.61 5.42 -3.42
N GLY A 84 10.06 4.44 -4.13
CA GLY A 84 8.90 3.66 -3.70
C GLY A 84 9.25 2.51 -2.75
N ILE A 85 10.54 2.13 -2.66
CA ILE A 85 10.94 1.01 -1.81
C ILE A 85 11.03 1.48 -0.35
N GLY A 86 9.96 1.25 0.40
CA GLY A 86 9.92 1.45 1.84
C GLY A 86 9.43 0.18 2.53
N SER A 87 10.13 -0.29 3.58
CA SER A 87 9.79 -1.56 4.21
C SER A 87 10.16 -1.61 5.69
N PHE A 88 9.49 -2.47 6.45
CA PHE A 88 9.89 -2.83 7.81
C PHE A 88 11.08 -3.80 7.84
N SER A 89 11.57 -4.23 6.69
CA SER A 89 12.73 -5.10 6.54
C SER A 89 13.82 -4.43 5.74
N LYS A 90 14.92 -4.05 6.39
CA LYS A 90 16.11 -3.53 5.72
C LYS A 90 16.63 -4.51 4.67
N LYS A 91 16.57 -5.81 4.98
CA LYS A 91 16.96 -6.87 4.06
C LYS A 91 16.14 -6.85 2.78
N HIS A 92 14.82 -6.59 2.87
CA HIS A 92 13.96 -6.48 1.70
C HIS A 92 14.48 -5.42 0.73
N ILE A 93 14.86 -4.24 1.23
CA ILE A 93 15.41 -3.16 0.41
C ILE A 93 16.74 -3.58 -0.23
N LEU A 94 17.65 -4.18 0.54
CA LEU A 94 18.95 -4.64 0.06
C LEU A 94 18.87 -5.79 -0.96
N ASP A 95 17.79 -6.57 -0.94
CA ASP A 95 17.55 -7.65 -1.90
C ASP A 95 17.11 -7.14 -3.29
N HIS A 96 16.75 -5.84 -3.42
CA HIS A 96 16.50 -5.18 -4.70
C HIS A 96 17.83 -4.93 -5.45
N LYS A 97 18.31 -5.96 -6.07
CA LYS A 97 19.60 -5.94 -6.82
C LYS A 97 19.50 -6.65 -8.16
N SER A 98 20.29 -6.20 -9.11
CA SER A 98 20.49 -6.83 -10.41
C SER A 98 21.97 -6.72 -10.82
N LYS A 99 22.35 -7.25 -11.99
CA LYS A 99 23.74 -7.18 -12.49
C LYS A 99 24.33 -5.77 -12.47
N ASN A 100 23.50 -4.74 -12.71
CA ASN A 100 23.94 -3.34 -12.85
C ASN A 100 23.24 -2.39 -11.85
N PHE A 101 22.67 -2.93 -10.80
CA PHE A 101 21.94 -2.14 -9.81
C PHE A 101 22.06 -2.79 -8.42
N GLN A 102 22.41 -2.00 -7.43
CA GLN A 102 22.48 -2.40 -6.04
C GLN A 102 22.20 -1.20 -5.14
N ILE A 103 21.39 -1.42 -4.12
CA ILE A 103 21.20 -0.49 -3.00
C ILE A 103 22.17 -0.93 -1.90
N GLU A 104 22.98 0.01 -1.42
CA GLU A 104 23.91 -0.23 -0.32
C GLU A 104 23.32 0.22 1.02
N GLU A 105 23.88 -0.22 2.14
CA GLU A 105 23.42 0.21 3.47
C GLU A 105 23.51 1.73 3.66
N SER A 106 24.51 2.37 3.07
CA SER A 106 24.69 3.82 3.08
C SER A 106 23.59 4.59 2.37
N ASP A 107 22.85 3.93 1.46
CA ASP A 107 21.73 4.51 0.72
C ASP A 107 20.40 4.42 1.50
N ILE A 108 20.37 3.70 2.64
CA ILE A 108 19.17 3.45 3.42
C ILE A 108 19.10 4.45 4.59
N GLU A 109 17.93 5.00 4.76
CA GLU A 109 17.55 5.77 5.97
C GLU A 109 16.68 4.91 6.87
N THR A 110 16.82 5.11 8.17
CA THR A 110 16.01 4.44 9.20
C THR A 110 15.29 5.52 10.00
N VAL A 111 13.99 5.39 10.13
CA VAL A 111 13.15 6.30 10.92
C VAL A 111 12.18 5.51 11.78
N GLU A 112 11.78 6.06 12.89
CA GLU A 112 10.64 5.56 13.66
C GLU A 112 9.36 6.15 13.06
N ILE A 113 8.43 5.29 12.65
CA ILE A 113 7.14 5.73 12.10
C ILE A 113 5.97 5.21 12.93
N ASN A 114 4.91 6.00 12.94
CA ASN A 114 3.63 5.57 13.48
C ASN A 114 2.97 4.58 12.54
N CYS A 115 2.52 3.47 13.11
CA CYS A 115 1.74 2.46 12.40
C CYS A 115 0.33 2.43 12.97
N LEU A 116 -0.66 2.36 12.09
CA LEU A 116 -2.04 2.10 12.44
C LEU A 116 -2.45 0.72 11.95
N SER A 117 -3.28 0.05 12.72
CA SER A 117 -4.02 -1.10 12.20
C SER A 117 -5.07 -0.63 11.20
N PHE A 118 -5.47 -1.51 10.27
CA PHE A 118 -6.59 -1.19 9.38
C PHE A 118 -7.86 -0.85 10.15
N LYS A 119 -8.09 -1.54 11.27
CA LYS A 119 -9.21 -1.25 12.19
C LYS A 119 -9.14 0.19 12.72
N SER A 120 -8.00 0.61 13.25
CA SER A 120 -7.82 1.97 13.79
C SER A 120 -7.94 3.04 12.69
N LEU A 121 -7.51 2.76 11.46
CA LEU A 121 -7.74 3.62 10.31
C LEU A 121 -9.24 3.80 10.04
N VAL A 122 -9.99 2.69 10.02
CA VAL A 122 -11.45 2.67 9.81
C VAL A 122 -12.16 3.48 10.90
N GLU A 123 -11.79 3.29 12.16
CA GLU A 123 -12.34 4.02 13.29
C GLU A 123 -12.00 5.53 13.22
N LYS A 124 -10.73 5.88 12.98
CA LYS A 124 -10.24 7.26 12.89
C LYS A 124 -11.01 8.10 11.87
N TYR A 125 -11.29 7.52 10.71
CA TYR A 125 -11.98 8.20 9.61
C TYR A 125 -13.46 7.86 9.52
N ASN A 126 -14.00 7.09 10.49
CA ASN A 126 -15.39 6.62 10.50
C ASN A 126 -15.81 6.03 9.14
N ILE A 127 -14.98 5.11 8.63
CA ILE A 127 -15.18 4.50 7.30
C ILE A 127 -16.22 3.40 7.41
N HIS A 128 -17.31 3.51 6.63
CA HIS A 128 -18.34 2.47 6.56
C HIS A 128 -18.25 1.68 5.25
N SER A 129 -17.77 2.31 4.18
CA SER A 129 -17.60 1.65 2.90
C SER A 129 -16.46 2.26 2.10
N ILE A 130 -15.83 1.41 1.26
CA ILE A 130 -14.76 1.74 0.35
C ILE A 130 -15.12 1.16 -1.02
N ASP A 131 -15.18 2.00 -2.06
CA ASP A 131 -15.43 1.50 -3.42
C ASP A 131 -14.18 0.79 -3.95
N LYS A 132 -13.00 1.36 -3.72
CA LYS A 132 -11.72 0.76 -4.13
C LYS A 132 -10.66 0.92 -3.04
N LEU A 133 -10.13 -0.20 -2.56
CA LEU A 133 -8.96 -0.28 -1.67
C LEU A 133 -7.75 -0.74 -2.48
N ILE A 134 -6.66 0.03 -2.45
CA ILE A 134 -5.39 -0.34 -3.08
C ILE A 134 -4.35 -0.51 -1.99
N ILE A 135 -3.59 -1.61 -2.03
CA ILE A 135 -2.54 -1.93 -1.06
C ILE A 135 -1.26 -2.27 -1.81
N ASP A 136 -0.26 -1.40 -1.69
CA ASP A 136 1.07 -1.54 -2.30
C ASP A 136 2.11 -1.01 -1.30
N VAL A 137 2.63 -1.89 -0.44
CA VAL A 137 3.39 -1.52 0.77
C VAL A 137 4.68 -2.32 0.94
N GLU A 138 5.15 -2.93 -0.14
CA GLU A 138 6.46 -3.58 -0.19
C GLU A 138 6.66 -4.65 0.90
N GLY A 139 5.66 -5.55 1.03
CA GLY A 139 5.76 -6.79 1.82
C GLY A 139 4.91 -6.86 3.10
N ALA A 140 4.04 -5.89 3.38
CA ALA A 140 3.09 -5.96 4.50
C ALA A 140 1.65 -6.34 4.05
N GLU A 141 1.39 -6.50 2.76
CA GLU A 141 0.07 -6.75 2.15
C GLU A 141 -0.65 -7.93 2.82
N TYR A 142 0.06 -9.06 2.99
CA TYR A 142 -0.51 -10.25 3.62
C TYR A 142 -1.06 -9.96 5.02
N LYS A 143 -0.30 -9.25 5.86
CA LYS A 143 -0.70 -8.92 7.23
C LYS A 143 -1.88 -7.97 7.26
N ILE A 144 -1.87 -6.96 6.40
CA ILE A 144 -2.95 -5.99 6.29
C ILE A 144 -4.23 -6.70 5.86
N LEU A 145 -4.20 -7.43 4.74
CA LEU A 145 -5.37 -8.14 4.20
C LEU A 145 -5.95 -9.15 5.19
N LYS A 146 -5.09 -9.86 5.92
CA LYS A 146 -5.52 -10.82 6.95
C LYS A 146 -6.16 -10.14 8.17
N SER A 147 -5.79 -8.90 8.48
CA SER A 147 -6.30 -8.15 9.63
C SER A 147 -7.64 -7.45 9.39
N ILE A 148 -8.10 -7.37 8.13
CA ILE A 148 -9.36 -6.71 7.78
C ILE A 148 -10.54 -7.55 8.27
N ASP A 149 -11.44 -6.93 9.02
CA ASP A 149 -12.75 -7.50 9.34
C ASP A 149 -13.73 -7.24 8.19
N TYR A 150 -13.74 -8.13 7.21
CA TYR A 150 -14.60 -8.06 6.03
C TYR A 150 -16.11 -8.17 6.33
N SER A 151 -16.49 -8.51 7.57
CA SER A 151 -17.88 -8.54 8.00
C SER A 151 -18.37 -7.17 8.48
N SER A 152 -17.46 -6.33 8.96
CA SER A 152 -17.77 -5.01 9.54
C SER A 152 -17.68 -3.85 8.56
N ILE A 153 -16.96 -4.01 7.45
CA ILE A 153 -16.76 -2.96 6.45
C ILE A 153 -17.09 -3.46 5.05
N LYS A 154 -17.82 -2.64 4.31
CA LYS A 154 -18.10 -2.91 2.89
C LYS A 154 -16.92 -2.45 2.03
N ILE A 155 -16.30 -3.36 1.27
CA ILE A 155 -15.26 -3.03 0.29
C ILE A 155 -15.68 -3.65 -1.05
N ASP A 156 -15.84 -2.82 -2.09
CA ASP A 156 -16.33 -3.29 -3.39
C ASP A 156 -15.20 -3.90 -4.23
N GLN A 157 -14.03 -3.27 -4.21
CA GLN A 157 -12.84 -3.74 -4.93
C GLN A 157 -11.60 -3.63 -4.05
N ILE A 158 -10.72 -4.65 -4.12
CA ILE A 158 -9.41 -4.64 -3.49
C ILE A 158 -8.37 -4.95 -4.57
N ILE A 159 -7.39 -4.06 -4.73
CA ILE A 159 -6.20 -4.29 -5.55
C ILE A 159 -5.02 -4.42 -4.62
N PHE A 160 -4.21 -5.46 -4.78
CA PHE A 160 -3.02 -5.64 -3.97
C PHE A 160 -1.89 -6.30 -4.74
N GLU A 161 -0.65 -5.91 -4.42
CA GLU A 161 0.55 -6.53 -4.96
C GLU A 161 0.74 -7.92 -4.34
N LYS A 162 0.99 -8.95 -5.19
CA LYS A 162 1.23 -10.34 -4.75
C LYS A 162 2.69 -10.74 -4.68
N LYS A 163 3.57 -9.94 -5.27
CA LYS A 163 4.99 -10.23 -5.50
C LYS A 163 5.74 -10.57 -4.20
N HIS A 164 5.41 -9.91 -3.10
CA HIS A 164 6.12 -10.03 -1.84
C HIS A 164 5.48 -10.99 -0.82
N PHE A 165 4.38 -11.66 -1.18
CA PHE A 165 3.66 -12.55 -0.23
C PHE A 165 4.50 -13.73 0.26
N ASP A 166 5.11 -14.44 -0.66
CA ASP A 166 5.87 -15.66 -0.39
C ASP A 166 7.33 -15.56 -0.82
N ASN A 167 7.83 -14.32 -1.01
CA ASN A 167 9.18 -14.01 -1.54
C ASN A 167 9.43 -14.59 -2.94
N THR A 168 8.39 -14.87 -3.69
CA THR A 168 8.44 -15.40 -5.05
C THR A 168 7.33 -14.79 -5.88
N PHE A 169 7.50 -14.76 -7.21
CA PHE A 169 6.44 -14.37 -8.14
C PHE A 169 5.36 -15.46 -8.32
N PHE A 170 5.48 -16.58 -7.62
CA PHE A 170 4.56 -17.71 -7.69
C PHE A 170 3.61 -17.70 -6.50
N GLU A 171 2.45 -18.32 -6.68
CA GLU A 171 1.48 -18.49 -5.61
C GLU A 171 2.00 -19.47 -4.56
N GLY A 172 2.33 -18.92 -3.40
CA GLY A 172 2.70 -19.68 -2.21
C GLY A 172 1.55 -19.79 -1.20
N PRO A 173 1.85 -20.32 0.00
CA PRO A 173 0.83 -20.57 1.03
C PRO A 173 0.09 -19.31 1.48
N LYS A 174 0.78 -18.19 1.64
CA LYS A 174 0.18 -16.92 2.11
C LYS A 174 -0.78 -16.34 1.08
N LEU A 175 -0.37 -16.32 -0.20
CA LEU A 175 -1.23 -15.82 -1.26
C LEU A 175 -2.47 -16.69 -1.40
N LYS A 176 -2.31 -18.03 -1.31
CA LYS A 176 -3.43 -18.96 -1.34
C LYS A 176 -4.39 -18.74 -0.17
N GLU A 177 -3.87 -18.50 1.03
CA GLU A 177 -4.68 -18.20 2.21
C GLU A 177 -5.52 -16.94 2.01
N ILE A 178 -4.93 -15.84 1.52
CA ILE A 178 -5.65 -14.59 1.26
C ILE A 178 -6.70 -14.76 0.15
N LYS A 179 -6.38 -15.48 -0.92
CA LYS A 179 -7.37 -15.79 -1.96
C LYS A 179 -8.58 -16.55 -1.38
N ASN A 180 -8.33 -17.58 -0.56
CA ASN A 180 -9.39 -18.35 0.07
C ASN A 180 -10.22 -17.47 1.03
N LEU A 181 -9.58 -16.59 1.79
CA LEU A 181 -10.25 -15.64 2.65
C LEU A 181 -11.19 -14.73 1.82
N LEU A 182 -10.70 -14.12 0.77
CA LEU A 182 -11.51 -13.23 -0.09
C LEU A 182 -12.65 -13.97 -0.80
N LEU A 183 -12.41 -15.21 -1.25
CA LEU A 183 -13.45 -16.07 -1.82
C LEU A 183 -14.55 -16.38 -0.79
N SER A 184 -14.20 -16.62 0.48
CA SER A 184 -15.18 -16.87 1.56
C SER A 184 -16.09 -15.67 1.83
N PHE A 185 -15.63 -14.47 1.48
CA PHE A 185 -16.42 -13.23 1.51
C PHE A 185 -17.07 -12.89 0.16
N ASN A 186 -17.27 -13.90 -0.70
CA ASN A 186 -17.96 -13.75 -2.01
C ASN A 186 -17.27 -12.74 -2.95
N CYS A 187 -15.94 -12.72 -2.98
CA CYS A 187 -15.21 -11.94 -3.96
C CYS A 187 -14.83 -12.79 -5.17
N LYS A 188 -14.94 -12.24 -6.38
CA LYS A 188 -14.28 -12.75 -7.58
C LYS A 188 -12.84 -12.32 -7.58
N ILE A 189 -11.89 -13.20 -7.89
CA ILE A 189 -10.45 -12.90 -7.88
C ILE A 189 -9.89 -13.05 -9.30
N GLU A 190 -9.17 -12.03 -9.75
CA GLU A 190 -8.55 -11.97 -11.07
C GLU A 190 -7.12 -11.45 -10.97
N ASN A 191 -6.21 -11.94 -11.82
CA ASN A 191 -4.92 -11.28 -11.98
C ASN A 191 -5.12 -10.03 -12.84
N LEU A 192 -4.86 -8.86 -12.27
CA LEU A 192 -4.92 -7.60 -13.00
C LEU A 192 -3.73 -7.49 -13.97
N ASP A 193 -2.56 -7.92 -13.49
CA ASP A 193 -1.32 -8.04 -14.26
C ASP A 193 -0.39 -9.10 -13.63
N LYS A 194 0.92 -9.05 -13.93
CA LYS A 194 1.90 -10.01 -13.39
C LYS A 194 2.12 -9.87 -11.89
N GLU A 195 1.96 -8.69 -11.34
CA GLU A 195 2.29 -8.34 -9.96
C GLU A 195 1.05 -8.13 -9.09
N ASN A 196 -0.10 -7.73 -9.69
CA ASN A 196 -1.30 -7.31 -8.99
C ASN A 196 -2.48 -8.27 -9.14
N ILE A 197 -3.26 -8.35 -8.08
CA ILE A 197 -4.54 -9.07 -8.02
C ILE A 197 -5.66 -8.05 -7.78
N LEU A 198 -6.77 -8.26 -8.49
CA LEU A 198 -8.05 -7.61 -8.25
C LEU A 198 -9.01 -8.61 -7.61
N ALA A 199 -9.56 -8.25 -6.47
CA ALA A 199 -10.69 -8.93 -5.85
C ALA A 199 -11.91 -8.01 -5.92
N THR A 200 -13.00 -8.47 -6.53
CA THR A 200 -14.24 -7.70 -6.68
C THR A 200 -15.36 -8.39 -5.92
N LYS A 201 -16.03 -7.65 -5.04
CA LYS A 201 -17.18 -8.15 -4.28
C LYS A 201 -18.35 -8.44 -5.21
N ASN A 202 -18.88 -9.66 -5.16
CA ASN A 202 -20.13 -10.01 -5.83
C ASN A 202 -21.29 -9.74 -4.86
N TYR A 203 -22.22 -8.89 -5.27
CA TYR A 203 -23.50 -8.68 -4.59
C TYR A 203 -24.52 -9.61 -5.24
N LEU A 204 -25.03 -10.56 -4.46
CA LEU A 204 -26.16 -11.41 -4.85
C LEU A 204 -27.45 -10.63 -4.77
#